data_caa651237f57668ba86eca4ca585939c
#
_entry.id   caa651237f57668ba86eca4ca585939c
#
_cell.length_a   1.000
_cell.length_b   1.000
_cell.length_c   1.000
_cell.angle_alpha   90.00
_cell.angle_beta   90.00
_cell.angle_gamma   90.00
#
_symmetry.space_group_name_H-M   'P 1'
#
loop_
_entity.id
_entity.type
_entity.pdbx_description
1 polymer ?
#
loop_
_entity_poly.entity_id
_entity_poly.type
_entity_poly.pdbx_seq_one_letter_code
_entity_poly.pdbx_strand_id
1 'polypeptide(L)'
;IDIGNGRRPRVTAPKADVLALVTDHAMHTDQVTIQQIFDVRRTVERRTVVLAAMRRTDQEAARIVALAQAMQRDFDNPQQVMEHDIAFHEAIAAASRNPMFALIVGSFQIITRHTWPIGWASRAGNETRQESIDGHMTIARAIADGDPAAGEQAMTDHFDLTTKALLEAGVY
;
A
#
# COMPACT_ATOMS: atom_id res chain seq x y z
N ILE A 1 7.77 -8.68 -22.14
CA ILE A 1 7.44 -8.97 -23.57
C ILE A 1 6.18 -9.81 -23.57
N ASP A 2 5.16 -9.36 -24.28
CA ASP A 2 3.93 -10.14 -24.50
C ASP A 2 4.11 -11.03 -25.74
N ILE A 3 3.98 -12.35 -25.53
CA ILE A 3 4.10 -13.36 -26.58
C ILE A 3 2.73 -14.05 -26.71
N GLY A 4 1.83 -13.45 -27.47
CA GLY A 4 0.56 -14.09 -27.82
C GLY A 4 0.70 -15.07 -28.98
N ASN A 5 0.01 -16.23 -28.94
CA ASN A 5 0.01 -17.22 -30.00
C ASN A 5 -0.28 -16.56 -31.35
N GLY A 6 0.69 -16.65 -32.29
CA GLY A 6 0.57 -16.14 -33.67
C GLY A 6 0.71 -14.64 -33.85
N ARG A 7 1.07 -13.88 -32.81
CA ARG A 7 1.35 -12.42 -32.88
C ARG A 7 2.84 -12.14 -32.71
N ARG A 8 3.33 -11.07 -33.36
CA ARG A 8 4.71 -10.61 -33.15
C ARG A 8 4.88 -10.20 -31.70
N PRO A 9 6.00 -10.57 -31.02
CA PRO A 9 6.31 -10.12 -29.66
C PRO A 9 6.27 -8.59 -29.58
N ARG A 10 5.63 -8.07 -28.54
CA ARG A 10 5.57 -6.62 -28.25
C ARG A 10 6.26 -6.31 -26.95
N VAL A 11 7.02 -5.23 -26.93
CA VAL A 11 7.56 -4.67 -25.69
C VAL A 11 6.39 -4.03 -24.94
N THR A 12 6.15 -4.49 -23.72
CA THR A 12 5.13 -3.92 -22.83
C THR A 12 5.80 -3.00 -21.82
N ALA A 13 5.02 -2.12 -21.17
CA ALA A 13 5.49 -1.34 -20.05
C ALA A 13 6.00 -2.29 -18.91
N PRO A 14 7.02 -1.86 -18.15
CA PRO A 14 7.44 -2.60 -16.96
C PRO A 14 6.26 -2.84 -16.02
N LYS A 15 6.16 -4.05 -15.48
CA LYS A 15 5.14 -4.41 -14.49
C LYS A 15 5.77 -4.45 -13.10
N ALA A 16 5.00 -4.10 -12.09
CA ALA A 16 5.40 -4.15 -10.68
C ALA A 16 5.82 -5.57 -10.25
N ASP A 17 5.22 -6.59 -10.85
CA ASP A 17 5.50 -8.01 -10.55
C ASP A 17 6.99 -8.36 -10.69
N VAL A 18 7.71 -7.76 -11.65
CA VAL A 18 9.14 -8.03 -11.85
C VAL A 18 9.94 -7.51 -10.65
N LEU A 19 9.66 -6.29 -10.18
CA LEU A 19 10.31 -5.74 -8.99
C LEU A 19 9.89 -6.50 -7.73
N ALA A 20 8.63 -6.89 -7.63
CA ALA A 20 8.12 -7.68 -6.54
C ALA A 20 8.87 -9.02 -6.40
N LEU A 21 9.08 -9.74 -7.51
CA LEU A 21 9.85 -11.00 -7.51
C LEU A 21 11.31 -10.80 -7.09
N VAL A 22 11.97 -9.71 -7.52
CA VAL A 22 13.36 -9.42 -7.13
C VAL A 22 13.43 -9.12 -5.63
N THR A 23 12.51 -8.33 -5.11
CA THR A 23 12.46 -8.00 -3.67
C THR A 23 12.15 -9.23 -2.83
N ASP A 24 11.21 -10.07 -3.25
CA ASP A 24 10.85 -11.33 -2.61
C ASP A 24 12.04 -12.31 -2.58
N HIS A 25 12.75 -12.44 -3.69
CA HIS A 25 13.96 -13.26 -3.75
C HIS A 25 15.06 -12.75 -2.79
N ALA A 26 15.31 -11.44 -2.78
CA ALA A 26 16.30 -10.83 -1.89
C ALA A 26 15.98 -11.06 -0.41
N MET A 27 14.68 -11.05 -0.06
CA MET A 27 14.20 -11.34 1.28
C MET A 27 14.37 -12.82 1.66
N HIS A 28 14.03 -13.75 0.75
CA HIS A 28 14.18 -15.19 0.98
C HIS A 28 15.64 -15.66 1.02
N THR A 29 16.57 -14.85 0.52
CA THR A 29 18.02 -15.11 0.55
C THR A 29 18.76 -14.29 1.62
N ASP A 30 18.04 -13.70 2.57
CA ASP A 30 18.55 -12.89 3.68
C ASP A 30 19.41 -11.69 3.25
N GLN A 31 19.25 -11.21 2.01
CA GLN A 31 19.95 -10.03 1.51
C GLN A 31 19.26 -8.72 1.91
N VAL A 32 17.96 -8.77 2.16
CA VAL A 32 17.12 -7.63 2.57
C VAL A 32 16.16 -8.08 3.67
N THR A 33 16.05 -7.27 4.71
CA THR A 33 15.11 -7.53 5.82
C THR A 33 13.75 -6.88 5.57
N ILE A 34 12.72 -7.37 6.26
CA ILE A 34 11.39 -6.74 6.27
C ILE A 34 11.48 -5.28 6.72
N GLN A 35 12.29 -4.98 7.75
CA GLN A 35 12.53 -3.62 8.23
C GLN A 35 13.02 -2.69 7.13
N GLN A 36 14.03 -3.11 6.38
CA GLN A 36 14.60 -2.33 5.28
C GLN A 36 13.57 -2.05 4.19
N ILE A 37 12.70 -3.03 3.89
CA ILE A 37 11.62 -2.83 2.92
C ILE A 37 10.60 -1.82 3.46
N PHE A 38 10.22 -1.90 4.73
CA PHE A 38 9.28 -0.97 5.35
C PHE A 38 9.83 0.46 5.43
N ASP A 39 11.12 0.65 5.65
CA ASP A 39 11.78 1.96 5.60
C ASP A 39 11.64 2.61 4.21
N VAL A 40 11.85 1.81 3.16
CA VAL A 40 11.65 2.26 1.77
C VAL A 40 10.17 2.56 1.51
N ARG A 41 9.26 1.66 1.90
CA ARG A 41 7.81 1.86 1.76
C ARG A 41 7.37 3.17 2.40
N ARG A 42 7.69 3.35 3.67
CA ARG A 42 7.37 4.56 4.43
C ARG A 42 7.84 5.83 3.72
N THR A 43 9.07 5.83 3.24
CA THR A 43 9.67 6.98 2.53
C THR A 43 8.94 7.27 1.22
N VAL A 44 8.72 6.25 0.40
CA VAL A 44 8.08 6.38 -0.91
C VAL A 44 6.61 6.76 -0.76
N GLU A 45 5.87 6.06 0.11
CA GLU A 45 4.43 6.24 0.22
C GLU A 45 4.04 7.56 0.90
N ARG A 46 4.84 8.08 1.83
CA ARG A 46 4.72 9.47 2.31
C ARG A 46 4.84 10.48 1.17
N ARG A 47 5.75 10.26 0.25
CA ARG A 47 5.86 11.15 -0.91
C ARG A 47 4.72 10.97 -1.90
N THR A 48 4.24 9.75 -2.12
CA THR A 48 3.12 9.51 -3.04
C THR A 48 1.82 10.14 -2.56
N VAL A 49 1.52 10.09 -1.26
CA VAL A 49 0.30 10.70 -0.69
C VAL A 49 0.30 12.23 -0.84
N VAL A 50 1.43 12.89 -0.60
CA VAL A 50 1.61 14.34 -0.83
C VAL A 50 1.29 14.69 -2.29
N LEU A 51 1.87 13.94 -3.23
CA LEU A 51 1.67 14.18 -4.65
C LEU A 51 0.24 13.83 -5.10
N ALA A 52 -0.36 12.78 -4.55
CA ALA A 52 -1.74 12.41 -4.81
C ALA A 52 -2.72 13.52 -4.36
N ALA A 53 -2.56 14.06 -3.16
CA ALA A 53 -3.37 15.18 -2.67
C ALA A 53 -3.29 16.41 -3.60
N MET A 54 -2.11 16.67 -4.18
CA MET A 54 -1.90 17.81 -5.08
C MET A 54 -2.39 17.57 -6.52
N ARG A 55 -2.46 16.33 -6.99
CA ARG A 55 -2.55 16.00 -8.43
C ARG A 55 -3.74 15.13 -8.81
N ARG A 56 -4.41 14.53 -7.83
CA ARG A 56 -5.56 13.63 -8.06
C ARG A 56 -6.66 14.34 -8.85
N THR A 57 -7.40 13.59 -9.63
CA THR A 57 -8.72 13.98 -10.12
C THR A 57 -9.77 13.66 -9.06
N ASP A 58 -10.96 14.25 -9.20
CA ASP A 58 -12.09 13.94 -8.29
C ASP A 58 -12.49 12.46 -8.37
N GLN A 59 -12.39 11.84 -9.55
CA GLN A 59 -12.66 10.42 -9.72
C GLN A 59 -11.64 9.54 -8.99
N GLU A 60 -10.35 9.89 -9.01
CA GLU A 60 -9.32 9.17 -8.26
C GLU A 60 -9.50 9.35 -6.76
N ALA A 61 -9.81 10.56 -6.29
CA ALA A 61 -10.13 10.80 -4.89
C ALA A 61 -11.34 9.96 -4.43
N ALA A 62 -12.43 9.95 -5.21
CA ALA A 62 -13.60 9.13 -4.93
C ALA A 62 -13.26 7.62 -4.87
N ARG A 63 -12.39 7.14 -5.77
CA ARG A 63 -11.92 5.74 -5.76
C ARG A 63 -11.13 5.42 -4.48
N ILE A 64 -10.22 6.30 -4.07
CA ILE A 64 -9.41 6.11 -2.86
C ILE A 64 -10.32 6.07 -1.62
N VAL A 65 -11.27 6.99 -1.51
CA VAL A 65 -12.28 6.99 -0.44
C VAL A 65 -13.11 5.70 -0.46
N ALA A 66 -13.55 5.25 -1.63
CA ALA A 66 -14.35 4.02 -1.76
C ALA A 66 -13.57 2.77 -1.31
N LEU A 67 -12.25 2.70 -1.52
CA LEU A 67 -11.40 1.61 -1.05
C LEU A 67 -11.27 1.61 0.48
N ALA A 68 -11.06 2.78 1.11
CA ALA A 68 -11.06 2.90 2.56
C ALA A 68 -12.41 2.50 3.18
N GLN A 69 -13.52 2.91 2.56
CA GLN A 69 -14.87 2.48 2.96
C GLN A 69 -15.10 0.96 2.76
N ALA A 70 -14.48 0.36 1.74
CA ALA A 70 -14.57 -1.08 1.51
C ALA A 70 -13.90 -1.88 2.63
N MET A 71 -12.74 -1.44 3.13
CA MET A 71 -12.12 -2.05 4.31
C MET A 71 -13.04 -2.06 5.52
N GLN A 72 -13.80 -0.96 5.75
CA GLN A 72 -14.76 -0.88 6.83
C GLN A 72 -15.95 -1.82 6.63
N ARG A 73 -16.47 -1.93 5.41
CA ARG A 73 -17.62 -2.82 5.11
C ARG A 73 -17.25 -4.30 5.28
N ASP A 74 -16.01 -4.64 4.90
CA ASP A 74 -15.52 -6.01 4.88
C ASP A 74 -14.70 -6.37 6.14
N PHE A 75 -14.85 -5.60 7.23
CA PHE A 75 -14.09 -5.70 8.48
C PHE A 75 -13.96 -7.14 9.01
N ASP A 76 -15.02 -7.92 8.92
CA ASP A 76 -15.06 -9.32 9.39
C ASP A 76 -14.43 -10.30 8.38
N ASN A 77 -13.93 -9.82 7.24
CA ASN A 77 -13.24 -10.61 6.23
C ASN A 77 -11.80 -10.11 6.02
N PRO A 78 -10.84 -10.58 6.83
CA PRO A 78 -9.45 -10.11 6.78
C PRO A 78 -8.81 -10.19 5.39
N GLN A 79 -9.16 -11.23 4.60
CA GLN A 79 -8.64 -11.38 3.25
C GLN A 79 -9.11 -10.24 2.33
N GLN A 80 -10.38 -9.85 2.41
CA GLN A 80 -10.91 -8.73 1.62
C GLN A 80 -10.33 -7.40 2.09
N VAL A 81 -10.18 -7.20 3.39
CA VAL A 81 -9.53 -5.99 3.93
C VAL A 81 -8.12 -5.85 3.38
N MET A 82 -7.33 -6.94 3.35
CA MET A 82 -5.98 -6.94 2.78
C MET A 82 -5.98 -6.58 1.29
N GLU A 83 -6.90 -7.13 0.49
CA GLU A 83 -6.98 -6.81 -0.94
C GLU A 83 -7.34 -5.32 -1.15
N HIS A 84 -8.23 -4.78 -0.33
CA HIS A 84 -8.57 -3.35 -0.37
C HIS A 84 -7.39 -2.47 0.07
N ASP A 85 -6.61 -2.89 1.06
CA ASP A 85 -5.39 -2.22 1.53
C ASP A 85 -4.36 -2.11 0.40
N ILE A 86 -4.05 -3.21 -0.27
CA ILE A 86 -3.14 -3.23 -1.43
C ILE A 86 -3.64 -2.28 -2.52
N ALA A 87 -4.90 -2.40 -2.91
CA ALA A 87 -5.50 -1.57 -3.95
C ALA A 87 -5.54 -0.09 -3.56
N PHE A 88 -5.68 0.23 -2.28
CA PHE A 88 -5.67 1.58 -1.74
C PHE A 88 -4.30 2.26 -1.94
N HIS A 89 -3.23 1.61 -1.53
CA HIS A 89 -1.87 2.13 -1.70
C HIS A 89 -1.49 2.27 -3.17
N GLU A 90 -1.87 1.32 -4.02
CA GLU A 90 -1.67 1.40 -5.47
C GLU A 90 -2.46 2.57 -6.09
N ALA A 91 -3.70 2.81 -5.65
CA ALA A 91 -4.51 3.93 -6.14
C ALA A 91 -3.89 5.29 -5.78
N ILE A 92 -3.35 5.43 -4.56
CA ILE A 92 -2.61 6.63 -4.13
C ILE A 92 -1.37 6.83 -5.00
N ALA A 93 -0.59 5.78 -5.21
CA ALA A 93 0.62 5.85 -6.03
C ALA A 93 0.30 6.25 -7.48
N ALA A 94 -0.77 5.74 -8.06
CA ALA A 94 -1.25 6.11 -9.39
C ALA A 94 -1.68 7.60 -9.45
N ALA A 95 -2.43 8.06 -8.43
CA ALA A 95 -2.87 9.45 -8.32
C ALA A 95 -1.71 10.45 -8.13
N SER A 96 -0.52 9.99 -7.71
CA SER A 96 0.70 10.81 -7.64
C SER A 96 1.17 11.34 -8.99
N ARG A 97 0.64 10.80 -10.11
CA ARG A 97 1.04 11.12 -11.49
C ARG A 97 2.52 10.86 -11.78
N ASN A 98 3.13 9.96 -11.07
CA ASN A 98 4.48 9.48 -11.33
C ASN A 98 4.47 7.96 -11.54
N PRO A 99 4.58 7.47 -12.79
CA PRO A 99 4.55 6.03 -13.07
C PRO A 99 5.61 5.21 -12.32
N MET A 100 6.75 5.84 -11.98
CA MET A 100 7.79 5.16 -11.22
C MET A 100 7.35 4.86 -9.78
N PHE A 101 6.62 5.77 -9.14
CA PHE A 101 6.02 5.50 -7.83
C PHE A 101 4.98 4.38 -7.89
N ALA A 102 4.12 4.39 -8.91
CA ALA A 102 3.14 3.31 -9.10
C ALA A 102 3.83 1.94 -9.28
N LEU A 103 4.95 1.89 -10.02
CA LEU A 103 5.74 0.67 -10.19
C LEU A 103 6.36 0.21 -8.88
N ILE A 104 6.95 1.12 -8.10
CA ILE A 104 7.61 0.80 -6.83
C ILE A 104 6.57 0.36 -5.79
N VAL A 105 5.50 1.13 -5.59
CA VAL A 105 4.45 0.80 -4.61
C VAL A 105 3.76 -0.52 -4.96
N GLY A 106 3.43 -0.73 -6.23
CA GLY A 106 2.86 -2.01 -6.69
C GLY A 106 3.80 -3.21 -6.47
N SER A 107 5.12 -2.99 -6.42
CA SER A 107 6.06 -4.07 -6.11
C SER A 107 6.00 -4.56 -4.66
N PHE A 108 5.45 -3.77 -3.74
CA PHE A 108 5.31 -4.16 -2.34
C PHE A 108 4.15 -5.13 -2.07
N GLN A 109 3.31 -5.42 -3.07
CA GLN A 109 2.15 -6.30 -2.89
C GLN A 109 2.52 -7.68 -2.33
N ILE A 110 3.65 -8.29 -2.74
CA ILE A 110 4.06 -9.60 -2.25
C ILE A 110 4.41 -9.53 -0.77
N ILE A 111 5.25 -8.59 -0.36
CA ILE A 111 5.60 -8.43 1.05
C ILE A 111 4.38 -8.05 1.90
N THR A 112 3.45 -7.26 1.36
CA THR A 112 2.20 -6.94 2.04
C THR A 112 1.38 -8.20 2.28
N ARG A 113 1.23 -9.09 1.30
CA ARG A 113 0.52 -10.36 1.48
C ARG A 113 1.15 -11.27 2.54
N HIS A 114 2.45 -11.20 2.75
CA HIS A 114 3.14 -11.95 3.81
C HIS A 114 3.00 -11.31 5.19
N THR A 115 3.16 -9.99 5.29
CA THR A 115 3.22 -9.29 6.59
C THR A 115 1.86 -8.84 7.11
N TRP A 116 0.91 -8.52 6.24
CA TRP A 116 -0.40 -8.00 6.61
C TRP A 116 -1.21 -8.95 7.52
N PRO A 117 -1.31 -10.26 7.22
CA PRO A 117 -2.02 -11.20 8.10
C PRO A 117 -1.41 -11.28 9.50
N ILE A 118 -0.08 -11.16 9.59
CA ILE A 118 0.66 -11.17 10.86
C ILE A 118 0.31 -9.92 11.68
N GLY A 119 0.43 -8.74 11.07
CA GLY A 119 0.06 -7.48 11.71
C GLY A 119 -1.43 -7.39 12.07
N TRP A 120 -2.32 -8.01 11.29
CA TRP A 120 -3.74 -8.08 11.62
C TRP A 120 -4.02 -9.00 12.81
N ALA A 121 -3.35 -10.15 12.87
CA ALA A 121 -3.49 -11.10 13.94
C ALA A 121 -2.90 -10.59 15.28
N SER A 122 -1.82 -9.81 15.24
CA SER A 122 -1.20 -9.22 16.44
C SER A 122 -2.08 -8.18 17.13
N ARG A 123 -2.99 -7.56 16.39
CA ARG A 123 -3.98 -6.63 16.96
C ARG A 123 -5.01 -7.40 17.76
N ALA A 124 -4.87 -7.37 19.09
CA ALA A 124 -5.58 -8.26 20.04
C ALA A 124 -7.10 -8.04 20.12
N GLY A 125 -7.65 -7.01 19.48
CA GLY A 125 -9.08 -6.70 19.56
C GLY A 125 -9.61 -5.92 18.35
N ASN A 126 -10.95 -5.90 18.25
CA ASN A 126 -11.61 -5.14 17.18
C ASN A 126 -11.31 -3.65 17.24
N GLU A 127 -11.05 -3.09 18.41
CA GLU A 127 -10.74 -1.69 18.61
C GLU A 127 -9.42 -1.30 17.91
N THR A 128 -8.35 -2.05 18.10
CA THR A 128 -7.05 -1.80 17.45
C THR A 128 -7.07 -2.09 15.94
N ARG A 129 -7.93 -3.01 15.49
CA ARG A 129 -8.17 -3.24 14.07
C ARG A 129 -8.95 -2.09 13.45
N GLN A 130 -9.96 -1.58 14.17
CA GLN A 130 -10.73 -0.42 13.73
C GLN A 130 -9.85 0.82 13.61
N GLU A 131 -8.96 1.08 14.58
CA GLU A 131 -7.99 2.17 14.53
C GLU A 131 -7.14 2.12 13.24
N SER A 132 -6.72 0.93 12.83
CA SER A 132 -5.98 0.75 11.58
C SER A 132 -6.81 1.12 10.35
N ILE A 133 -8.10 0.77 10.31
CA ILE A 133 -9.00 1.13 9.21
C ILE A 133 -9.32 2.63 9.22
N ASP A 134 -9.53 3.21 10.38
CA ASP A 134 -9.77 4.65 10.54
C ASP A 134 -8.58 5.48 10.04
N GLY A 135 -7.36 4.98 10.22
CA GLY A 135 -6.15 5.56 9.64
C GLY A 135 -6.22 5.68 8.11
N HIS A 136 -6.69 4.64 7.42
CA HIS A 136 -6.88 4.68 5.96
C HIS A 136 -7.94 5.71 5.55
N MET A 137 -9.02 5.83 6.31
CA MET A 137 -10.05 6.85 6.05
C MET A 137 -9.50 8.26 6.25
N THR A 138 -8.62 8.47 7.24
CA THR A 138 -7.97 9.76 7.46
C THR A 138 -7.07 10.14 6.28
N ILE A 139 -6.27 9.21 5.78
CA ILE A 139 -5.46 9.40 4.57
C ILE A 139 -6.36 9.74 3.36
N ALA A 140 -7.43 8.96 3.15
CA ALA A 140 -8.33 9.14 2.03
C ALA A 140 -9.00 10.52 2.03
N ARG A 141 -9.44 11.01 3.19
CA ARG A 141 -10.03 12.34 3.36
C ARG A 141 -9.02 13.44 3.06
N ALA A 142 -7.80 13.35 3.60
CA ALA A 142 -6.75 14.34 3.33
C ALA A 142 -6.45 14.46 1.81
N ILE A 143 -6.43 13.32 1.09
CA ILE A 143 -6.27 13.32 -0.37
C ILE A 143 -7.49 13.96 -1.04
N ALA A 144 -8.72 13.61 -0.63
CA ALA A 144 -9.94 14.15 -1.20
C ALA A 144 -10.05 15.68 -1.00
N ASP A 145 -9.66 16.16 0.16
CA ASP A 145 -9.66 17.58 0.51
C ASP A 145 -8.50 18.35 -0.17
N GLY A 146 -7.54 17.64 -0.78
CA GLY A 146 -6.37 18.26 -1.40
C GLY A 146 -5.41 18.85 -0.38
N ASP A 147 -5.28 18.23 0.81
CA ASP A 147 -4.38 18.64 1.88
C ASP A 147 -3.13 17.74 1.92
N PRO A 148 -1.99 18.16 1.30
CA PRO A 148 -0.78 17.35 1.28
C PRO A 148 -0.13 17.18 2.66
N ALA A 149 -0.24 18.17 3.56
CA ALA A 149 0.38 18.11 4.87
C ALA A 149 -0.37 17.13 5.80
N ALA A 150 -1.71 17.20 5.82
CA ALA A 150 -2.53 16.23 6.53
C ALA A 150 -2.34 14.82 5.97
N GLY A 151 -2.23 14.66 4.64
CA GLY A 151 -1.97 13.38 3.99
C GLY A 151 -0.63 12.78 4.39
N GLU A 152 0.44 13.58 4.44
CA GLU A 152 1.76 13.13 4.87
C GLU A 152 1.77 12.68 6.33
N GLN A 153 1.13 13.45 7.21
CA GLN A 153 1.02 13.09 8.62
C GLN A 153 0.22 11.79 8.80
N ALA A 154 -0.95 11.69 8.18
CA ALA A 154 -1.79 10.51 8.27
C ALA A 154 -1.09 9.24 7.75
N MET A 155 -0.32 9.33 6.65
CA MET A 155 0.48 8.22 6.14
C MET A 155 1.63 7.86 7.08
N THR A 156 2.22 8.84 7.75
CA THR A 156 3.25 8.61 8.78
C THR A 156 2.68 7.81 9.94
N ASP A 157 1.57 8.26 10.50
CA ASP A 157 0.89 7.61 11.63
C ASP A 157 0.45 6.19 11.27
N HIS A 158 -0.05 5.98 10.05
CA HIS A 158 -0.42 4.67 9.53
C HIS A 158 0.78 3.70 9.52
N PHE A 159 1.96 4.12 9.06
CA PHE A 159 3.15 3.28 9.08
C PHE A 159 3.69 3.06 10.49
N ASP A 160 3.57 4.03 11.40
CA ASP A 160 3.97 3.87 12.80
C ASP A 160 3.11 2.80 13.50
N LEU A 161 1.78 2.80 13.28
CA LEU A 161 0.87 1.77 13.78
C LEU A 161 1.18 0.38 13.17
N THR A 162 1.49 0.32 11.88
CA THR A 162 1.82 -0.93 11.20
C THR A 162 3.14 -1.50 11.71
N THR A 163 4.17 -0.68 11.85
CA THR A 163 5.48 -1.07 12.38
C THR A 163 5.34 -1.58 13.82
N LYS A 164 4.57 -0.88 14.67
CA LYS A 164 4.29 -1.33 16.03
C LYS A 164 3.66 -2.71 16.06
N ALA A 165 2.64 -2.95 15.24
CA ALA A 165 1.97 -4.24 15.17
C ALA A 165 2.90 -5.39 14.74
N LEU A 166 3.83 -5.14 13.81
CA LEU A 166 4.82 -6.12 13.36
C LEU A 166 5.90 -6.36 14.42
N LEU A 167 6.34 -5.33 15.16
CA LEU A 167 7.25 -5.46 16.31
C LEU A 167 6.63 -6.34 17.41
N GLU A 168 5.38 -6.09 17.77
CA GLU A 168 4.63 -6.89 18.75
C GLU A 168 4.47 -8.34 18.31
N ALA A 169 4.41 -8.59 17.00
CA ALA A 169 4.38 -9.93 16.41
C ALA A 169 5.78 -10.61 16.32
N GLY A 170 6.85 -9.92 16.65
CA GLY A 170 8.23 -10.43 16.56
C GLY A 170 8.77 -10.58 15.13
N VAL A 171 8.20 -9.85 14.17
CA VAL A 171 8.55 -9.93 12.73
C VAL A 171 9.44 -8.75 12.29
N TYR A 172 9.65 -7.78 13.16
CA TYR A 172 10.34 -6.53 12.82
C TYR A 172 11.69 -6.41 13.51
#